data_cc9e73d255b414e7fdd6c2d52af119ab
#
_entry.id   cc9e73d255b414e7fdd6c2d52af119ab
#
_cell.length_a   1.000
_cell.length_b   1.000
_cell.length_c   1.000
_cell.angle_alpha   90.00
_cell.angle_beta   90.00
_cell.angle_gamma   90.00
#
_symmetry.space_group_name_H-M   'P 1'
#
loop_
_entity.id
_entity.type
_entity.pdbx_description
1 polymer ?
#
loop_
_entity_poly.entity_id
_entity_poly.type
_entity_poly.pdbx_seq_one_letter_code
_entity_poly.pdbx_strand_id
1 'polypeptide(L)'
;ATSGWTKHTHQHGRMVVFAAIAWGVAICAIGIAPNIVVVIILLAIAGAADMVSALFRSLIWNLTIPDTLRGRMAGIEMLSYSIGPQIAGVRASFIARWTSLRASFIIGGGITVALISLVPKGFFALWQFDDRTNEDAIRERLVRANAAETLD
;
A
#
# COMPACT_ATOMS: atom_id res chain seq x y z
N ALA A 1 9.89 -18.20 3.54
CA ALA A 1 9.33 -18.97 4.68
C ALA A 1 8.40 -18.15 5.60
N THR A 2 8.31 -16.79 5.44
CA THR A 2 7.57 -15.91 6.36
C THR A 2 6.17 -15.49 5.89
N SER A 3 5.73 -15.87 4.69
CA SER A 3 4.43 -15.48 4.13
C SER A 3 3.23 -16.32 4.61
N GLY A 4 3.46 -17.27 5.53
CA GLY A 4 2.39 -18.14 6.04
C GLY A 4 1.29 -17.41 6.82
N TRP A 5 1.62 -16.30 7.48
CA TRP A 5 0.65 -15.54 8.28
C TRP A 5 -0.36 -14.75 7.41
N THR A 6 -0.01 -14.39 6.18
CA THR A 6 -0.91 -13.71 5.23
C THR A 6 -2.10 -14.59 4.82
N LYS A 7 -1.96 -15.93 4.92
CA LYS A 7 -3.04 -16.89 4.63
C LYS A 7 -4.17 -16.86 5.67
N HIS A 8 -3.89 -16.36 6.88
CA HIS A 8 -4.89 -16.27 7.96
C HIS A 8 -5.59 -14.92 8.02
N THR A 9 -5.12 -13.92 7.26
CA THR A 9 -5.69 -12.57 7.27
C THR A 9 -6.53 -12.40 6.00
N HIS A 10 -7.85 -12.39 6.13
CA HIS A 10 -8.80 -12.25 5.01
C HIS A 10 -9.17 -10.81 4.70
N GLN A 11 -8.94 -9.88 5.66
CA GLN A 11 -9.27 -8.46 5.53
C GLN A 11 -8.11 -7.67 4.92
N HIS A 12 -7.75 -8.00 3.68
CA HIS A 12 -6.58 -7.42 2.99
C HIS A 12 -6.68 -5.90 2.83
N GLY A 13 -7.87 -5.37 2.58
CA GLY A 13 -8.07 -3.92 2.43
C GLY A 13 -7.75 -3.13 3.69
N ARG A 14 -8.15 -3.63 4.87
CA ARG A 14 -7.84 -2.99 6.15
C ARG A 14 -6.33 -2.98 6.44
N MET A 15 -5.64 -4.08 6.12
CA MET A 15 -4.19 -4.18 6.33
C MET A 15 -3.42 -3.17 5.47
N VAL A 16 -3.85 -2.95 4.23
CA VAL A 16 -3.27 -1.91 3.37
C VAL A 16 -3.43 -0.52 4.01
N VAL A 17 -4.63 -0.19 4.50
CA VAL A 17 -4.91 1.11 5.12
C VAL A 17 -4.10 1.31 6.40
N PHE A 18 -4.07 0.32 7.30
CA PHE A 18 -3.29 0.43 8.54
C PHE A 18 -1.79 0.54 8.29
N ALA A 19 -1.25 -0.25 7.35
CA ALA A 19 0.15 -0.17 6.98
C ALA A 19 0.50 1.20 6.37
N ALA A 20 -0.37 1.76 5.53
CA ALA A 20 -0.16 3.07 4.95
C ALA A 20 -0.28 4.22 5.98
N ILE A 21 -1.17 4.10 6.97
CA ILE A 21 -1.22 5.03 8.11
C ILE A 21 0.07 4.94 8.94
N ALA A 22 0.52 3.73 9.26
CA ALA A 22 1.76 3.52 10.02
C ALA A 22 2.97 4.12 9.29
N TRP A 23 3.04 3.96 7.97
CA TRP A 23 4.05 4.61 7.13
C TRP A 23 3.98 6.14 7.25
N GLY A 24 2.81 6.74 7.08
CA GLY A 24 2.61 8.19 7.14
C GLY A 24 2.95 8.76 8.52
N VAL A 25 2.59 8.07 9.61
CA VAL A 25 2.94 8.44 10.99
C VAL A 25 4.45 8.38 11.21
N ALA A 26 5.12 7.32 10.75
CA ALA A 26 6.56 7.20 10.85
C ALA A 26 7.28 8.33 10.11
N ILE A 27 6.85 8.68 8.90
CA ILE A 27 7.39 9.80 8.13
C ILE A 27 7.14 11.14 8.84
N CYS A 28 5.96 11.35 9.41
CA CYS A 28 5.66 12.55 10.20
C CYS A 28 6.57 12.67 11.43
N ALA A 29 6.81 11.56 12.13
CA ALA A 29 7.67 11.48 13.31
C ALA A 29 9.15 11.79 12.99
N ILE A 30 9.62 11.51 11.77
CA ILE A 30 10.98 11.90 11.33
C ILE A 30 11.16 13.42 11.42
N GLY A 31 10.13 14.21 11.11
CA GLY A 31 10.21 15.68 11.19
C GLY A 31 10.49 16.23 12.60
N ILE A 32 10.14 15.48 13.65
CA ILE A 32 10.36 15.84 15.06
C ILE A 32 11.49 15.04 15.73
N ALA A 33 12.15 14.16 14.98
CA ALA A 33 13.20 13.29 15.52
C ALA A 33 14.38 14.10 16.07
N PRO A 34 14.85 13.79 17.30
CA PRO A 34 15.92 14.56 17.97
C PRO A 34 17.31 14.26 17.41
N ASN A 35 17.53 13.06 16.89
CA ASN A 35 18.83 12.62 16.39
C ASN A 35 18.72 11.62 15.24
N ILE A 36 19.85 11.38 14.56
CA ILE A 36 19.92 10.52 13.37
C ILE A 36 19.57 9.06 13.65
N VAL A 37 19.83 8.55 14.84
CA VAL A 37 19.53 7.15 15.20
C VAL A 37 18.03 6.93 15.21
N VAL A 38 17.26 7.86 15.79
CA VAL A 38 15.79 7.84 15.77
C VAL A 38 15.27 7.93 14.34
N VAL A 39 15.87 8.78 13.50
CA VAL A 39 15.50 8.87 12.06
C VAL A 39 15.68 7.52 11.36
N ILE A 40 16.81 6.84 11.57
CA ILE A 40 17.09 5.54 10.95
C ILE A 40 16.06 4.50 11.40
N ILE A 41 15.72 4.46 12.69
CA ILE A 41 14.72 3.53 13.23
C ILE A 41 13.34 3.82 12.61
N LEU A 42 12.95 5.09 12.53
CA LEU A 42 11.67 5.49 11.93
C LEU A 42 11.61 5.17 10.43
N LEU A 43 12.71 5.33 9.70
CA LEU A 43 12.83 4.92 8.31
C LEU A 43 12.70 3.41 8.15
N ALA A 44 13.29 2.62 9.03
CA ALA A 44 13.16 1.16 9.03
C ALA A 44 11.70 0.74 9.28
N ILE A 45 11.02 1.39 10.23
CA ILE A 45 9.58 1.16 10.50
C ILE A 45 8.73 1.56 9.28
N ALA A 46 9.00 2.72 8.68
CA ALA A 46 8.31 3.17 7.48
C ALA A 46 8.51 2.18 6.32
N GLY A 47 9.74 1.73 6.08
CA GLY A 47 10.03 0.73 5.06
C GLY A 47 9.33 -0.60 5.30
N ALA A 48 9.29 -1.09 6.54
CA ALA A 48 8.54 -2.30 6.89
C ALA A 48 7.03 -2.14 6.65
N ALA A 49 6.45 -1.01 7.03
CA ALA A 49 5.04 -0.70 6.79
C ALA A 49 4.71 -0.64 5.29
N ASP A 50 5.58 -0.02 4.48
CA ASP A 50 5.42 0.03 3.03
C ASP A 50 5.47 -1.35 2.39
N MET A 51 6.40 -2.21 2.80
CA MET A 51 6.48 -3.61 2.35
C MET A 51 5.21 -4.39 2.68
N VAL A 52 4.66 -4.25 3.89
CA VAL A 52 3.39 -4.88 4.27
C VAL A 52 2.26 -4.38 3.37
N SER A 53 2.16 -3.07 3.16
CA SER A 53 1.15 -2.47 2.27
C SER A 53 1.29 -3.00 0.84
N ALA A 54 2.51 -3.08 0.31
CA ALA A 54 2.79 -3.58 -1.04
C ALA A 54 2.39 -5.05 -1.20
N LEU A 55 2.69 -5.90 -0.20
CA LEU A 55 2.30 -7.31 -0.20
C LEU A 55 0.79 -7.49 -0.28
N PHE A 56 0.02 -6.77 0.55
CA PHE A 56 -1.43 -6.89 0.53
C PHE A 56 -2.06 -6.30 -0.73
N ARG A 57 -1.51 -5.21 -1.27
CA ARG A 57 -1.93 -4.67 -2.58
C ARG A 57 -1.71 -5.71 -3.68
N SER A 58 -0.53 -6.31 -3.75
CA SER A 58 -0.21 -7.36 -4.72
C SER A 58 -1.11 -8.60 -4.58
N LEU A 59 -1.47 -8.98 -3.34
CA LEU A 59 -2.43 -10.07 -3.10
C LEU A 59 -3.81 -9.72 -3.66
N ILE A 60 -4.35 -8.54 -3.39
CA ILE A 60 -5.64 -8.08 -3.93
C ILE A 60 -5.61 -8.12 -5.47
N TRP A 61 -4.54 -7.60 -6.09
CA TRP A 61 -4.36 -7.62 -7.54
C TRP A 61 -4.40 -9.04 -8.11
N ASN A 62 -3.62 -9.96 -7.52
CA ASN A 62 -3.54 -11.34 -7.98
C ASN A 62 -4.85 -12.11 -7.79
N LEU A 63 -5.68 -11.71 -6.82
CA LEU A 63 -6.97 -12.37 -6.56
C LEU A 63 -8.10 -11.84 -7.43
N THR A 64 -8.01 -10.59 -7.91
CA THR A 64 -9.13 -9.90 -8.58
C THR A 64 -8.95 -9.79 -10.09
N ILE A 65 -7.69 -9.80 -10.59
CA ILE A 65 -7.42 -9.54 -12.01
C ILE A 65 -7.35 -10.85 -12.81
N PRO A 66 -8.17 -11.00 -13.88
CA PRO A 66 -8.09 -12.09 -14.83
C PRO A 66 -6.70 -12.21 -15.47
N ASP A 67 -6.23 -13.43 -15.73
CA ASP A 67 -4.92 -13.69 -16.29
C ASP A 67 -4.72 -13.02 -17.66
N THR A 68 -5.78 -12.87 -18.45
CA THR A 68 -5.79 -12.19 -19.76
C THR A 68 -5.48 -10.70 -19.70
N LEU A 69 -5.78 -10.04 -18.59
CA LEU A 69 -5.57 -8.61 -18.38
C LEU A 69 -4.32 -8.30 -17.54
N ARG A 70 -3.73 -9.31 -16.92
CA ARG A 70 -2.63 -9.15 -15.95
C ARG A 70 -1.44 -8.38 -16.51
N GLY A 71 -1.01 -8.66 -17.74
CA GLY A 71 0.11 -7.95 -18.37
C GLY A 71 -0.16 -6.46 -18.61
N ARG A 72 -1.37 -6.12 -19.06
CA ARG A 72 -1.76 -4.72 -19.31
C ARG A 72 -1.89 -3.93 -18.00
N MET A 73 -2.45 -4.55 -17.00
CA MET A 73 -2.63 -3.94 -15.68
C MET A 73 -1.29 -3.80 -14.93
N ALA A 74 -0.36 -4.76 -15.08
CA ALA A 74 0.98 -4.65 -14.52
C ALA A 74 1.74 -3.41 -15.03
N GLY A 75 1.53 -3.01 -16.30
CA GLY A 75 2.08 -1.77 -16.84
C GLY A 75 1.56 -0.51 -16.12
N ILE A 76 0.26 -0.46 -15.81
CA ILE A 76 -0.35 0.66 -15.07
C ILE A 76 0.16 0.68 -13.62
N GLU A 77 0.28 -0.49 -12.99
CA GLU A 77 0.84 -0.62 -11.65
C GLU A 77 2.27 -0.12 -11.60
N MET A 78 3.12 -0.53 -12.56
CA MET A 78 4.52 -0.10 -12.65
C MET A 78 4.64 1.43 -12.85
N LEU A 79 3.77 2.03 -13.67
CA LEU A 79 3.71 3.49 -13.82
C LEU A 79 3.39 4.19 -12.50
N SER A 80 2.44 3.66 -11.71
CA SER A 80 2.07 4.21 -10.41
C SER A 80 3.24 4.17 -9.43
N TYR A 81 4.00 3.07 -9.40
CA TYR A 81 5.21 2.95 -8.56
C TYR A 81 6.34 3.87 -9.00
N SER A 82 6.47 4.13 -10.31
CA SER A 82 7.55 4.97 -10.84
C SER A 82 7.24 6.46 -10.71
N ILE A 83 6.02 6.88 -11.02
CA ILE A 83 5.62 8.30 -11.06
C ILE A 83 5.33 8.84 -9.65
N GLY A 84 4.69 8.04 -8.79
CA GLY A 84 4.30 8.46 -7.44
C GLY A 84 5.46 9.03 -6.60
N PRO A 85 6.58 8.31 -6.43
CA PRO A 85 7.75 8.80 -5.71
C PRO A 85 8.39 10.05 -6.33
N GLN A 86 8.40 10.19 -7.67
CA GLN A 86 8.95 11.35 -8.35
C GLN A 86 8.14 12.61 -8.02
N ILE A 87 6.81 12.55 -8.12
CA ILE A 87 5.93 13.67 -7.75
C ILE A 87 6.08 14.01 -6.27
N ALA A 88 6.15 13.00 -5.40
CA ALA A 88 6.34 13.19 -3.97
C ALA A 88 7.69 13.88 -3.67
N GLY A 89 8.76 13.51 -4.36
CA GLY A 89 10.08 14.13 -4.24
C GLY A 89 10.11 15.59 -4.67
N VAL A 90 9.49 15.91 -5.80
CA VAL A 90 9.36 17.31 -6.27
C VAL A 90 8.60 18.16 -5.25
N ARG A 91 7.45 17.67 -4.79
CA ARG A 91 6.66 18.34 -3.75
C ARG A 91 7.46 18.56 -2.47
N ALA A 92 8.15 17.53 -2.00
CA ALA A 92 8.94 17.59 -0.77
C ALA A 92 10.07 18.61 -0.89
N SER A 93 10.79 18.64 -2.01
CA SER A 93 11.85 19.61 -2.30
C SER A 93 11.32 21.04 -2.36
N PHE A 94 10.15 21.24 -2.95
CA PHE A 94 9.52 22.54 -3.04
C PHE A 94 9.13 23.08 -1.66
N ILE A 95 8.48 22.25 -0.84
CA ILE A 95 8.11 22.62 0.54
C ILE A 95 9.37 22.89 1.37
N ALA A 96 10.42 22.05 1.27
CA ALA A 96 11.66 22.21 2.03
C ALA A 96 12.38 23.53 1.68
N ARG A 97 12.27 24.01 0.44
CA ARG A 97 12.87 25.28 0.01
C ARG A 97 12.22 26.50 0.71
N TRP A 98 10.91 26.44 0.95
CA TRP A 98 10.14 27.56 1.52
C TRP A 98 10.02 27.50 3.04
N THR A 99 10.27 26.36 3.65
CA THR A 99 10.11 26.18 5.09
C THR A 99 11.37 25.56 5.70
N SER A 100 11.36 24.24 5.90
CA SER A 100 12.50 23.44 6.33
C SER A 100 12.29 21.98 5.94
N LEU A 101 13.37 21.21 5.92
CA LEU A 101 13.30 19.77 5.67
C LEU A 101 12.40 19.06 6.69
N ARG A 102 12.49 19.46 7.98
CA ARG A 102 11.63 18.91 9.05
C ARG A 102 10.15 19.20 8.81
N ALA A 103 9.80 20.44 8.45
CA ALA A 103 8.43 20.82 8.13
C ALA A 103 7.90 20.04 6.92
N SER A 104 8.73 19.78 5.91
CA SER A 104 8.36 18.98 4.75
C SER A 104 7.95 17.54 5.13
N PHE A 105 8.66 16.89 6.05
CA PHE A 105 8.29 15.56 6.56
C PHE A 105 6.97 15.59 7.35
N ILE A 106 6.79 16.58 8.24
CA ILE A 106 5.57 16.72 9.05
C ILE A 106 4.37 16.97 8.15
N ILE A 107 4.46 17.91 7.23
CA ILE A 107 3.38 18.26 6.29
C ILE A 107 3.09 17.07 5.37
N GLY A 108 4.13 16.46 4.79
CA GLY A 108 3.98 15.34 3.88
C GLY A 108 3.37 14.10 4.54
N GLY A 109 3.87 13.73 5.70
CA GLY A 109 3.34 12.61 6.50
C GLY A 109 1.92 12.90 6.99
N GLY A 110 1.66 14.12 7.48
CA GLY A 110 0.34 14.55 7.96
C GLY A 110 -0.72 14.53 6.87
N ILE A 111 -0.41 15.04 5.67
CA ILE A 111 -1.32 14.98 4.51
C ILE A 111 -1.60 13.51 4.13
N THR A 112 -0.59 12.67 4.12
CA THR A 112 -0.75 11.25 3.79
C THR A 112 -1.67 10.55 4.80
N VAL A 113 -1.45 10.73 6.10
CA VAL A 113 -2.31 10.18 7.15
C VAL A 113 -3.75 10.68 7.01
N ALA A 114 -3.95 11.98 6.79
CA ALA A 114 -5.27 12.57 6.62
C ALA A 114 -6.00 11.98 5.40
N LEU A 115 -5.35 11.92 4.24
CA LEU A 115 -5.95 11.37 3.02
C LEU A 115 -6.28 9.88 3.18
N ILE A 116 -5.38 9.08 3.75
CA ILE A 116 -5.60 7.64 3.93
C ILE A 116 -6.70 7.38 4.97
N SER A 117 -6.82 8.21 6.00
CA SER A 117 -7.90 8.11 6.99
C SER A 117 -9.28 8.40 6.40
N LEU A 118 -9.35 9.07 5.25
CA LEU A 118 -10.60 9.29 4.50
C LEU A 118 -10.97 8.11 3.58
N VAL A 119 -10.01 7.24 3.24
CA VAL A 119 -10.24 6.08 2.35
C VAL A 119 -11.40 5.19 2.83
N PRO A 120 -11.54 4.82 4.11
CA PRO A 120 -12.66 4.01 4.57
C PRO A 120 -14.03 4.65 4.33
N LYS A 121 -14.10 5.99 4.29
CA LYS A 121 -15.33 6.75 4.05
C LYS A 121 -15.65 6.89 2.55
N GLY A 122 -14.62 7.06 1.71
CA GLY A 122 -14.77 7.28 0.27
C GLY A 122 -14.71 6.01 -0.58
N PHE A 123 -13.95 5.00 -0.13
CA PHE A 123 -13.74 3.73 -0.83
C PHE A 123 -14.10 2.56 0.08
N PHE A 124 -15.38 2.48 0.44
CA PHE A 124 -15.92 1.44 1.32
C PHE A 124 -15.66 0.02 0.81
N ALA A 125 -15.64 -0.16 -0.51
CA ALA A 125 -15.33 -1.44 -1.16
C ALA A 125 -13.91 -1.93 -0.83
N LEU A 126 -12.91 -1.03 -0.81
CA LEU A 126 -11.54 -1.40 -0.43
C LEU A 126 -11.44 -1.74 1.06
N TRP A 127 -12.13 -0.96 1.92
CA TRP A 127 -12.15 -1.20 3.37
C TRP A 127 -12.76 -2.55 3.74
N GLN A 128 -13.80 -2.97 2.99
CA GLN A 128 -14.50 -4.24 3.20
C GLN A 128 -13.96 -5.38 2.34
N PHE A 129 -12.87 -5.17 1.58
CA PHE A 129 -12.34 -6.23 0.74
C PHE A 129 -11.91 -7.43 1.59
N ASP A 130 -12.68 -8.51 1.45
CA ASP A 130 -12.42 -9.82 2.03
C ASP A 130 -12.39 -10.83 0.88
N ASP A 131 -11.31 -11.60 0.79
CA ASP A 131 -11.09 -12.55 -0.31
C ASP A 131 -12.07 -13.73 -0.32
N ARG A 132 -12.86 -13.91 0.75
CA ARG A 132 -13.90 -14.94 0.86
C ARG A 132 -15.27 -14.48 0.39
N THR A 133 -15.56 -13.19 0.47
CA THR A 133 -16.89 -12.63 0.17
C THR A 133 -16.90 -11.81 -1.10
N ASN A 134 -15.75 -11.44 -1.64
CA ASN A 134 -15.66 -10.67 -2.87
C ASN A 134 -15.96 -11.57 -4.07
N GLU A 135 -17.00 -11.22 -4.83
CA GLU A 135 -17.49 -11.99 -5.98
C GLU A 135 -16.44 -12.19 -7.07
N ASP A 136 -15.63 -11.17 -7.35
CA ASP A 136 -14.59 -11.24 -8.38
C ASP A 136 -13.47 -12.20 -7.96
N ALA A 137 -13.05 -12.18 -6.69
CA ALA A 137 -12.06 -13.09 -6.17
C ALA A 137 -12.55 -14.56 -6.18
N ILE A 138 -13.82 -14.78 -5.85
CA ILE A 138 -14.46 -16.11 -5.90
C ILE A 138 -14.52 -16.60 -7.34
N ARG A 139 -14.97 -15.75 -8.26
CA ARG A 139 -15.09 -16.07 -9.69
C ARG A 139 -13.75 -16.49 -10.29
N GLU A 140 -12.70 -15.71 -10.03
CA GLU A 140 -11.35 -16.02 -10.52
C GLU A 140 -10.78 -17.32 -9.94
N ARG A 141 -11.07 -17.62 -8.67
CA ARG A 141 -10.71 -18.92 -8.08
C ARG A 141 -11.39 -20.09 -8.77
N LEU A 142 -12.68 -19.96 -9.09
CA LEU A 142 -13.44 -21.00 -9.79
C LEU A 142 -12.94 -21.19 -11.24
N VAL A 143 -12.65 -20.11 -11.95
CA VAL A 143 -12.09 -20.19 -13.31
C VAL A 143 -10.73 -20.91 -13.31
N ARG A 144 -9.86 -20.58 -12.37
CA ARG A 144 -8.56 -21.23 -12.26
C ARG A 144 -8.64 -22.69 -11.82
N ALA A 145 -9.58 -23.05 -10.94
CA ALA A 145 -9.83 -24.44 -10.55
C ALA A 145 -10.30 -25.27 -11.74
N ASN A 146 -11.28 -24.77 -12.50
CA ASN A 146 -11.77 -25.47 -13.71
C ASN A 146 -10.68 -25.60 -14.79
N ALA A 147 -9.84 -24.59 -14.97
CA ALA A 147 -8.72 -24.67 -15.91
C ALA A 147 -7.65 -25.70 -15.51
N ALA A 148 -7.41 -25.90 -14.22
CA ALA A 148 -6.51 -26.94 -13.73
C ALA A 148 -7.07 -28.35 -13.97
N GLU A 149 -8.39 -28.56 -13.74
CA GLU A 149 -9.09 -29.84 -13.97
C GLU A 149 -9.12 -30.26 -15.45
N THR A 150 -9.05 -29.33 -16.38
CA THR A 150 -9.02 -29.63 -17.82
C THR A 150 -7.63 -29.99 -18.37
N LEU A 151 -6.58 -29.85 -17.56
CA LEU A 151 -5.19 -30.15 -17.93
C LEU A 151 -4.70 -31.50 -17.39
N ASP A 152 -5.44 -32.11 -16.47
CA ASP A 152 -5.25 -33.47 -15.95
C ASP A 152 -6.09 -34.50 -16.73
#